data_dcc6ef49239b6f2c805f8f0fa40b8552
#
_entry.id   dcc6ef49239b6f2c805f8f0fa40b8552
#
_cell.length_a   1.000
_cell.length_b   1.000
_cell.length_c   1.000
_cell.angle_alpha   90.00
_cell.angle_beta   90.00
_cell.angle_gamma   90.00
#
_symmetry.space_group_name_H-M   'P 1'
#
loop_
_entity.id
_entity.type
_entity.pdbx_description
1 polymer ?
#
loop_
_entity_poly.entity_id
_entity_poly.type
_entity_poly.pdbx_seq_one_letter_code
_entity_poly.pdbx_strand_id
1 'polypeptide(L)'
;LCADGPACLAAEPLARRLGTTKGSFYWHFKDVPAYHAALVRQWHAQALADVMTQLEADGASAARLRSFGHRIINTPSEAALRVWAQSNASVAVSIAEVDAERLTYLQSLLNGFGLRNPAFSHAILASLIGLPQMHTGTDQHAAFDALVDTVLALA
;
A
#
# COMPACT_ATOMS: atom_id res chain seq x y z
N LEU A 1 6.26 9.62 -9.14
CA LEU A 1 6.79 8.91 -7.97
C LEU A 1 7.25 7.50 -8.35
N CYS A 2 6.36 6.69 -8.92
CA CYS A 2 6.67 5.28 -9.21
C CYS A 2 7.82 5.07 -10.21
N ALA A 3 7.97 5.95 -11.21
CA ALA A 3 9.01 5.81 -12.23
C ALA A 3 10.34 6.46 -11.86
N ASP A 4 10.29 7.64 -11.22
CA ASP A 4 11.46 8.52 -11.09
C ASP A 4 11.74 8.90 -9.62
N GLY A 5 11.07 8.25 -8.68
CA GLY A 5 11.21 8.53 -7.25
C GLY A 5 10.68 9.91 -6.81
N PRO A 6 10.96 10.31 -5.55
CA PRO A 6 10.43 11.56 -4.99
C PRO A 6 10.94 12.84 -5.66
N ALA A 7 12.11 12.80 -6.28
CA ALA A 7 12.71 13.97 -6.94
C ALA A 7 11.86 14.50 -8.11
N CYS A 8 11.08 13.61 -8.77
CA CYS A 8 10.17 14.02 -9.85
C CYS A 8 8.92 14.77 -9.35
N LEU A 9 8.68 14.82 -8.05
CA LEU A 9 7.53 15.51 -7.44
C LEU A 9 7.77 17.02 -7.22
N ALA A 10 8.72 17.62 -7.93
CA ALA A 10 8.93 19.07 -7.97
C ALA A 10 8.04 19.72 -9.04
N ALA A 11 7.76 21.03 -8.89
CA ALA A 11 6.81 21.76 -9.75
C ALA A 11 7.16 21.69 -11.24
N GLU A 12 8.44 21.81 -11.58
CA GLU A 12 8.88 21.81 -13.00
C GLU A 12 8.85 20.42 -13.65
N PRO A 13 9.37 19.34 -13.04
CA PRO A 13 9.21 17.98 -13.56
C PRO A 13 7.74 17.57 -13.74
N LEU A 14 6.88 17.94 -12.79
CA LEU A 14 5.44 17.65 -12.87
C LEU A 14 4.78 18.41 -14.01
N ALA A 15 5.04 19.73 -14.14
CA ALA A 15 4.49 20.54 -15.22
C ALA A 15 4.92 20.01 -16.60
N ARG A 16 6.18 19.63 -16.76
CA ARG A 16 6.70 19.03 -18.00
C ARG A 16 5.99 17.72 -18.34
N ARG A 17 5.81 16.84 -17.35
CA ARG A 17 5.14 15.53 -17.53
C ARG A 17 3.67 15.65 -17.88
N LEU A 18 2.98 16.67 -17.34
CA LEU A 18 1.57 16.93 -17.59
C LEU A 18 1.32 17.84 -18.81
N GLY A 19 2.35 18.26 -19.53
CA GLY A 19 2.22 19.18 -20.66
C GLY A 19 1.66 20.56 -20.28
N THR A 20 1.90 21.01 -19.04
CA THR A 20 1.41 22.28 -18.50
C THR A 20 2.55 23.20 -18.06
N THR A 21 2.23 24.34 -17.45
CA THR A 21 3.21 25.31 -17.00
C THR A 21 3.49 25.20 -15.50
N LYS A 22 4.68 25.63 -15.07
CA LYS A 22 5.01 25.78 -13.65
C LYS A 22 4.03 26.71 -12.92
N GLY A 23 3.50 27.73 -13.63
CA GLY A 23 2.47 28.63 -13.09
C GLY A 23 1.19 27.90 -12.75
N SER A 24 0.76 26.95 -13.58
CA SER A 24 -0.43 26.11 -13.31
C SER A 24 -0.27 25.30 -12.02
N PHE A 25 0.95 24.78 -11.73
CA PHE A 25 1.21 24.09 -10.46
C PHE A 25 0.95 25.00 -9.26
N TYR A 26 1.51 26.22 -9.26
CA TYR A 26 1.36 27.16 -8.15
C TYR A 26 -0.03 27.80 -8.04
N TRP A 27 -0.86 27.64 -9.06
CA TRP A 27 -2.29 27.98 -8.95
C TRP A 27 -3.05 26.99 -8.10
N HIS A 28 -2.65 25.69 -8.11
CA HIS A 28 -3.29 24.62 -7.34
C HIS A 28 -2.66 24.38 -5.96
N PHE A 29 -1.34 24.55 -5.85
CA PHE A 29 -0.60 24.27 -4.63
C PHE A 29 0.29 25.46 -4.26
N LYS A 30 0.18 25.86 -2.99
CA LYS A 30 0.99 26.96 -2.45
C LYS A 30 2.49 26.74 -2.69
N ASP A 31 2.96 25.51 -2.49
CA ASP A 31 4.34 25.12 -2.62
C ASP A 31 4.45 23.58 -2.84
N VAL A 32 5.65 23.11 -3.11
CA VAL A 32 5.92 21.67 -3.30
C VAL A 32 5.62 20.84 -2.05
N PRO A 33 5.97 21.25 -0.83
CA PRO A 33 5.54 20.55 0.39
C PRO A 33 4.02 20.40 0.52
N ALA A 34 3.24 21.42 0.17
CA ALA A 34 1.78 21.34 0.21
C ALA A 34 1.23 20.29 -0.79
N TYR A 35 1.84 20.21 -1.98
CA TYR A 35 1.53 19.16 -2.95
C TYR A 35 1.89 17.77 -2.40
N HIS A 36 3.08 17.60 -1.83
CA HIS A 36 3.50 16.34 -1.22
C HIS A 36 2.53 15.89 -0.14
N ALA A 37 2.14 16.80 0.76
CA ALA A 37 1.17 16.50 1.80
C ALA A 37 -0.22 16.11 1.23
N ALA A 38 -0.66 16.75 0.15
CA ALA A 38 -1.92 16.40 -0.51
C ALA A 38 -1.85 14.99 -1.15
N LEU A 39 -0.74 14.67 -1.81
CA LEU A 39 -0.52 13.36 -2.41
C LEU A 39 -0.54 12.23 -1.37
N VAL A 40 0.17 12.42 -0.26
CA VAL A 40 0.22 11.43 0.83
C VAL A 40 -1.16 11.28 1.49
N ARG A 41 -1.86 12.38 1.75
CA ARG A 41 -3.24 12.32 2.29
C ARG A 41 -4.19 11.58 1.38
N GLN A 42 -4.11 11.80 0.06
CA GLN A 42 -4.96 11.09 -0.90
C GLN A 42 -4.67 9.59 -0.91
N TRP A 43 -3.40 9.20 -0.92
CA TRP A 43 -3.02 7.79 -0.83
C TRP A 43 -3.50 7.16 0.50
N HIS A 44 -3.27 7.83 1.61
CA HIS A 44 -3.69 7.38 2.94
C HIS A 44 -5.22 7.16 2.99
N ALA A 45 -6.00 8.15 2.54
CA ALA A 45 -7.45 8.04 2.52
C ALA A 45 -7.92 6.87 1.62
N GLN A 46 -7.29 6.68 0.46
CA GLN A 46 -7.62 5.57 -0.43
C GLN A 46 -7.27 4.22 0.20
N ALA A 47 -6.11 4.10 0.82
CA ALA A 47 -5.68 2.86 1.47
C ALA A 47 -6.59 2.45 2.62
N LEU A 48 -7.07 3.41 3.42
CA LEU A 48 -8.06 3.15 4.47
C LEU A 48 -9.44 2.80 3.89
N ALA A 49 -9.89 3.50 2.85
CA ALA A 49 -11.14 3.16 2.16
C ALA A 49 -11.11 1.74 1.58
N ASP A 50 -9.96 1.29 1.09
CA ASP A 50 -9.77 -0.08 0.61
C ASP A 50 -9.91 -1.10 1.75
N VAL A 51 -9.38 -0.83 2.95
CA VAL A 51 -9.58 -1.67 4.13
C VAL A 51 -11.05 -1.73 4.52
N MET A 52 -11.74 -0.59 4.57
CA MET A 52 -13.17 -0.51 4.89
C MET A 52 -14.02 -1.31 3.89
N THR A 53 -13.75 -1.16 2.59
CA THR A 53 -14.42 -1.95 1.54
C THR A 53 -14.25 -3.45 1.75
N GLN A 54 -13.07 -3.89 2.19
CA GLN A 54 -12.83 -5.30 2.47
C GLN A 54 -13.48 -5.78 3.78
N LEU A 55 -13.68 -4.92 4.76
CA LEU A 55 -14.45 -5.23 5.98
C LEU A 55 -15.92 -5.47 5.67
N GLU A 56 -16.50 -4.71 4.75
CA GLU A 56 -17.90 -4.81 4.32
C GLU A 56 -18.13 -5.90 3.27
N ALA A 57 -17.07 -6.44 2.66
CA ALA A 57 -17.19 -7.44 1.62
C ALA A 57 -17.74 -8.78 2.15
N ASP A 58 -18.72 -9.31 1.46
CA ASP A 58 -19.23 -10.66 1.68
C ASP A 58 -18.26 -11.73 1.17
N GLY A 59 -18.38 -12.94 1.73
CA GLY A 59 -17.62 -14.08 1.25
C GLY A 59 -16.75 -14.76 2.32
N ALA A 60 -16.23 -15.92 1.94
CA ALA A 60 -15.36 -16.70 2.82
C ALA A 60 -14.06 -15.92 3.13
N SER A 61 -13.60 -16.00 4.37
CA SER A 61 -12.41 -15.29 4.86
C SER A 61 -11.16 -15.57 3.99
N ALA A 62 -11.04 -16.77 3.42
CA ALA A 62 -9.94 -17.11 2.51
C ALA A 62 -9.97 -16.30 1.20
N ALA A 63 -11.15 -16.14 0.59
CA ALA A 63 -11.30 -15.33 -0.61
C ALA A 63 -11.04 -13.85 -0.32
N ARG A 64 -11.49 -13.37 0.84
CA ARG A 64 -11.24 -12.00 1.30
C ARG A 64 -9.75 -11.74 1.53
N LEU A 65 -9.03 -12.71 2.13
CA LEU A 65 -7.59 -12.60 2.35
C LEU A 65 -6.82 -12.50 1.02
N ARG A 66 -7.17 -13.34 0.02
CA ARG A 66 -6.56 -13.25 -1.32
C ARG A 66 -6.88 -11.93 -2.02
N SER A 67 -8.15 -11.53 -2.04
CA SER A 67 -8.58 -10.27 -2.65
C SER A 67 -7.84 -9.07 -2.06
N PHE A 68 -7.73 -9.02 -0.74
CA PHE A 68 -6.99 -7.96 -0.03
C PHE A 68 -5.52 -7.93 -0.43
N GLY A 69 -4.85 -9.08 -0.44
CA GLY A 69 -3.44 -9.16 -0.82
C GLY A 69 -3.19 -8.76 -2.27
N HIS A 70 -4.01 -9.23 -3.20
CA HIS A 70 -3.90 -8.87 -4.61
C HIS A 70 -4.09 -7.37 -4.84
N ARG A 71 -4.97 -6.69 -4.10
CA ARG A 71 -5.12 -5.23 -4.19
C ARG A 71 -3.86 -4.49 -3.77
N ILE A 72 -3.22 -4.90 -2.67
CA ILE A 72 -1.97 -4.28 -2.21
C ILE A 72 -0.85 -4.50 -3.24
N ILE A 73 -0.68 -5.73 -3.72
CA ILE A 73 0.33 -6.08 -4.74
C ILE A 73 0.14 -5.23 -6.01
N ASN A 74 -1.10 -5.00 -6.42
CA ASN A 74 -1.44 -4.23 -7.61
C ASN A 74 -1.39 -2.70 -7.42
N THR A 75 -0.88 -2.21 -6.29
CA THR A 75 -0.78 -0.76 -6.01
C THR A 75 0.66 -0.25 -6.20
N PRO A 76 1.04 0.24 -7.39
CA PRO A 76 2.43 0.61 -7.68
C PRO A 76 2.99 1.73 -6.80
N SER A 77 2.11 2.59 -6.27
CA SER A 77 2.50 3.69 -5.39
C SER A 77 2.98 3.22 -4.02
N GLU A 78 2.61 2.03 -3.59
CA GLU A 78 2.95 1.47 -2.28
C GLU A 78 4.47 1.37 -2.07
N ALA A 79 5.17 0.69 -2.99
CA ALA A 79 6.63 0.54 -2.91
C ALA A 79 7.35 1.90 -2.99
N ALA A 80 6.89 2.78 -3.87
CA ALA A 80 7.50 4.10 -4.04
C ALA A 80 7.34 5.00 -2.81
N LEU A 81 6.18 4.94 -2.13
CA LEU A 81 5.95 5.66 -0.87
C LEU A 81 6.81 5.11 0.26
N ARG A 82 7.02 3.80 0.35
CA ARG A 82 7.89 3.17 1.35
C ARG A 82 9.36 3.57 1.17
N VAL A 83 9.84 3.66 -0.07
CA VAL A 83 11.17 4.22 -0.34
C VAL A 83 11.26 5.69 0.09
N TRP A 84 10.23 6.48 -0.23
CA TRP A 84 10.19 7.90 0.19
C TRP A 84 10.15 8.08 1.70
N ALA A 85 9.44 7.22 2.42
CA ALA A 85 9.35 7.23 3.88
C ALA A 85 10.71 7.09 4.58
N GLN A 86 11.70 6.45 3.95
CA GLN A 86 13.05 6.32 4.52
C GLN A 86 13.74 7.69 4.73
N SER A 87 13.33 8.71 3.98
CA SER A 87 13.88 10.08 4.06
C SER A 87 12.84 11.14 4.44
N ASN A 88 11.58 10.75 4.68
CA ASN A 88 10.49 11.68 4.99
C ASN A 88 9.62 11.16 6.14
N ALA A 89 9.79 11.77 7.31
CA ALA A 89 9.10 11.35 8.54
C ALA A 89 7.57 11.46 8.45
N SER A 90 7.04 12.45 7.74
CA SER A 90 5.58 12.59 7.55
C SER A 90 5.00 11.44 6.72
N VAL A 91 5.71 11.03 5.67
CA VAL A 91 5.31 9.86 4.86
C VAL A 91 5.40 8.59 5.70
N ALA A 92 6.45 8.44 6.51
CA ALA A 92 6.62 7.28 7.40
C ALA A 92 5.48 7.14 8.40
N VAL A 93 5.01 8.25 8.99
CA VAL A 93 3.85 8.26 9.91
C VAL A 93 2.59 7.77 9.17
N SER A 94 2.29 8.32 8.00
CA SER A 94 1.11 7.91 7.23
C SER A 94 1.14 6.44 6.82
N ILE A 95 2.32 5.90 6.48
CA ILE A 95 2.47 4.47 6.19
C ILE A 95 2.23 3.63 7.46
N ALA A 96 2.77 4.03 8.59
CA ALA A 96 2.59 3.31 9.86
C ALA A 96 1.10 3.24 10.28
N GLU A 97 0.35 4.32 10.08
CA GLU A 97 -1.09 4.37 10.34
C GLU A 97 -1.85 3.37 9.43
N VAL A 98 -1.58 3.38 8.14
CA VAL A 98 -2.20 2.44 7.19
C VAL A 98 -1.83 0.99 7.50
N ASP A 99 -0.57 0.73 7.85
CA ASP A 99 -0.11 -0.63 8.19
C ASP A 99 -0.77 -1.13 9.48
N ALA A 100 -1.02 -0.28 10.47
CA ALA A 100 -1.74 -0.64 11.69
C ALA A 100 -3.18 -1.10 11.38
N GLU A 101 -3.90 -0.38 10.52
CA GLU A 101 -5.26 -0.77 10.10
C GLU A 101 -5.27 -2.06 9.30
N ARG A 102 -4.29 -2.24 8.40
CA ARG A 102 -4.11 -3.49 7.63
C ARG A 102 -3.84 -4.68 8.54
N LEU A 103 -2.97 -4.51 9.55
CA LEU A 103 -2.68 -5.56 10.53
C LEU A 103 -3.92 -5.93 11.34
N THR A 104 -4.70 -4.95 11.76
CA THR A 104 -5.98 -5.16 12.47
C THR A 104 -6.95 -5.97 11.62
N TYR A 105 -7.10 -5.62 10.35
CA TYR A 105 -7.94 -6.36 9.41
C TYR A 105 -7.43 -7.79 9.18
N LEU A 106 -6.14 -7.97 8.89
CA LEU A 106 -5.53 -9.28 8.70
C LEU A 106 -5.71 -10.16 9.94
N GLN A 107 -5.50 -9.61 11.14
CA GLN A 107 -5.70 -10.34 12.38
C GLN A 107 -7.16 -10.79 12.55
N SER A 108 -8.13 -9.97 12.16
CA SER A 108 -9.55 -10.34 12.22
C SER A 108 -9.87 -11.52 11.30
N LEU A 109 -9.31 -11.55 10.08
CA LEU A 109 -9.47 -12.66 9.14
C LEU A 109 -8.82 -13.95 9.69
N LEU A 110 -7.60 -13.85 10.21
CA LEU A 110 -6.86 -14.99 10.76
C LEU A 110 -7.52 -15.57 12.00
N ASN A 111 -8.08 -14.74 12.87
CA ASN A 111 -8.88 -15.19 14.01
C ASN A 111 -10.09 -16.03 13.57
N GLY A 112 -10.71 -15.67 12.43
CA GLY A 112 -11.79 -16.46 11.81
C GLY A 112 -11.36 -17.87 11.38
N PHE A 113 -10.08 -18.09 11.15
CA PHE A 113 -9.47 -19.40 10.87
C PHE A 113 -8.93 -20.11 12.13
N GLY A 114 -9.05 -19.52 13.31
CA GLY A 114 -8.47 -20.06 14.55
C GLY A 114 -7.01 -19.66 14.79
N LEU A 115 -6.37 -18.94 13.86
CA LEU A 115 -4.98 -18.50 13.96
C LEU A 115 -4.88 -17.17 14.74
N ARG A 116 -4.65 -17.29 16.05
CA ARG A 116 -4.68 -16.14 16.96
C ARG A 116 -3.32 -15.48 17.21
N ASN A 117 -2.21 -16.11 16.78
CA ASN A 117 -0.88 -15.52 16.94
C ASN A 117 -0.71 -14.31 16.00
N PRO A 118 -0.47 -13.10 16.54
CA PRO A 118 -0.34 -11.89 15.72
C PRO A 118 0.88 -11.90 14.79
N ALA A 119 1.84 -12.78 15.03
CA ALA A 119 2.99 -12.93 14.12
C ALA A 119 2.55 -13.34 12.70
N PHE A 120 1.43 -14.04 12.53
CA PHE A 120 0.93 -14.39 11.20
C PHE A 120 0.46 -13.17 10.42
N SER A 121 -0.26 -12.23 11.03
CA SER A 121 -0.66 -10.99 10.35
C SER A 121 0.54 -10.15 9.94
N HIS A 122 1.57 -10.07 10.76
CA HIS A 122 2.82 -9.39 10.42
C HIS A 122 3.57 -10.08 9.28
N ALA A 123 3.67 -11.42 9.28
CA ALA A 123 4.33 -12.18 8.22
C ALA A 123 3.61 -12.01 6.87
N ILE A 124 2.27 -12.04 6.88
CA ILE A 124 1.45 -11.81 5.69
C ILE A 124 1.65 -10.38 5.17
N LEU A 125 1.55 -9.36 6.03
CA LEU A 125 1.77 -7.97 5.60
C LEU A 125 3.20 -7.77 5.07
N ALA A 126 4.21 -8.34 5.73
CA ALA A 126 5.59 -8.28 5.28
C ALA A 126 5.76 -8.92 3.89
N SER A 127 5.08 -10.04 3.61
CA SER A 127 5.10 -10.66 2.27
C SER A 127 4.48 -9.76 1.21
N LEU A 128 3.35 -9.11 1.51
CA LEU A 128 2.67 -8.18 0.60
C LEU A 128 3.50 -6.94 0.29
N ILE A 129 4.33 -6.50 1.24
CA ILE A 129 5.26 -5.39 1.06
C ILE A 129 6.49 -5.85 0.25
N GLY A 130 7.00 -7.05 0.52
CA GLY A 130 8.24 -7.56 -0.06
C GLY A 130 8.10 -8.10 -1.48
N LEU A 131 7.03 -8.85 -1.77
CA LEU A 131 6.81 -9.47 -3.08
C LEU A 131 6.94 -8.49 -4.26
N PRO A 132 6.31 -7.29 -4.23
CA PRO A 132 6.45 -6.31 -5.32
C PRO A 132 7.86 -5.74 -5.49
N GLN A 133 8.75 -5.92 -4.50
CA GLN A 133 10.13 -5.43 -4.54
C GLN A 133 11.12 -6.51 -5.03
N MET A 134 10.66 -7.75 -5.20
CA MET A 134 11.49 -8.82 -5.71
C MET A 134 11.61 -8.75 -7.25
N HIS A 135 12.82 -8.82 -7.77
CA HIS A 135 13.11 -8.78 -9.21
C HIS A 135 13.37 -10.18 -9.79
N THR A 136 12.60 -11.18 -9.38
CA THR A 136 12.83 -12.59 -9.71
C THR A 136 12.00 -13.11 -10.89
N GLY A 137 11.14 -12.28 -11.50
CA GLY A 137 10.21 -12.72 -12.53
C GLY A 137 9.10 -13.67 -12.04
N THR A 138 9.01 -13.89 -10.72
CA THR A 138 7.97 -14.73 -10.11
C THR A 138 6.61 -14.02 -10.17
N ASP A 139 5.56 -14.76 -10.49
CA ASP A 139 4.18 -14.27 -10.35
C ASP A 139 3.89 -14.00 -8.85
N GLN A 140 3.78 -12.73 -8.53
CA GLN A 140 3.61 -12.25 -7.15
C GLN A 140 2.25 -12.68 -6.57
N HIS A 141 1.21 -12.77 -7.41
CA HIS A 141 -0.10 -13.25 -6.99
C HIS A 141 -0.06 -14.74 -6.68
N ALA A 142 0.54 -15.55 -7.55
CA ALA A 142 0.69 -16.97 -7.33
C ALA A 142 1.54 -17.26 -6.07
N ALA A 143 2.60 -16.48 -5.84
CA ALA A 143 3.44 -16.61 -4.64
C ALA A 143 2.64 -16.27 -3.36
N PHE A 144 1.83 -15.21 -3.41
CA PHE A 144 0.98 -14.85 -2.28
C PHE A 144 -0.13 -15.88 -2.05
N ASP A 145 -0.77 -16.39 -3.11
CA ASP A 145 -1.79 -17.42 -3.00
C ASP A 145 -1.25 -18.72 -2.38
N ALA A 146 -0.03 -19.13 -2.74
CA ALA A 146 0.66 -20.26 -2.10
C ALA A 146 0.91 -20.04 -0.60
N LEU A 147 1.25 -18.81 -0.19
CA LEU A 147 1.37 -18.45 1.22
C LEU A 147 0.01 -18.58 1.93
N VAL A 148 -1.06 -18.08 1.32
CA VAL A 148 -2.43 -18.18 1.87
C VAL A 148 -2.83 -19.64 2.01
N ASP A 149 -2.57 -20.49 1.01
CA ASP A 149 -2.86 -21.93 1.09
C ASP A 149 -2.13 -22.60 2.25
N THR A 150 -0.85 -22.22 2.46
CA THR A 150 -0.06 -22.72 3.59
C THR A 150 -0.65 -22.30 4.93
N VAL A 151 -1.04 -21.02 5.07
CA VAL A 151 -1.68 -20.49 6.28
C VAL A 151 -3.01 -21.21 6.56
N LEU A 152 -3.82 -21.46 5.53
CA LEU A 152 -5.09 -22.18 5.66
C LEU A 152 -4.91 -23.65 6.06
N ALA A 153 -3.80 -24.27 5.65
CA ALA A 153 -3.48 -25.66 6.04
C ALA A 153 -3.07 -25.79 7.54
N LEU A 154 -2.76 -24.65 8.20
CA LEU A 154 -2.42 -24.59 9.62
C LEU A 154 -3.65 -24.29 10.51
N ALA A 155 -4.79 -23.95 9.90
CA ALA A 155 -6.04 -23.59 10.57
C ALA A 155 -6.90 -24.83 10.82
#